data_bd0fc853776f4fb28f8aa1444036ad83
#
_entry.id   bd0fc853776f4fb28f8aa1444036ad83
#
_cell.length_a   1.000
_cell.length_b   1.000
_cell.length_c   1.000
_cell.angle_alpha   90.00
_cell.angle_beta   90.00
_cell.angle_gamma   90.00
#
_symmetry.space_group_name_H-M   'P 1'
#
loop_
_entity.id
_entity.type
_entity.pdbx_description
1 polymer ?
#
loop_
_entity_poly.entity_id
_entity_poly.type
_entity_poly.pdbx_seq_one_letter_code
_entity_poly.pdbx_strand_id
1 'polypeptide(L)'
;MLIPDIVKILTDSGIEPNEANVEVKLLIEHFAGYSLVDILMGKKLDEEKLKIVEEKAKLRAKTHQPIQHIIGFADFMGEKFVVNSDVLIPRDETEILVRKAIELIKNNNYKIALDMCTGSGCIA
;
A
#
# COMPACT_ATOMS: atom_id res chain seq x y z
N MET A 1 3.50 -20.32 12.90
CA MET A 1 3.88 -19.74 11.61
C MET A 1 4.72 -18.51 11.82
N LEU A 2 5.80 -18.39 11.09
CA LEU A 2 6.74 -17.27 11.17
C LEU A 2 6.52 -16.32 9.98
N ILE A 3 6.91 -15.05 10.14
CA ILE A 3 6.83 -14.04 9.06
C ILE A 3 7.54 -14.52 7.77
N PRO A 4 8.74 -15.15 7.83
CA PRO A 4 9.40 -15.69 6.65
C PRO A 4 8.56 -16.71 5.87
N ASP A 5 7.72 -17.49 6.54
CA ASP A 5 6.84 -18.46 5.88
C ASP A 5 5.76 -17.75 5.06
N ILE A 6 5.23 -16.63 5.57
CA ILE A 6 4.25 -15.81 4.85
C ILE A 6 4.91 -15.12 3.65
N VAL A 7 6.13 -14.61 3.81
CA VAL A 7 6.91 -14.03 2.69
C VAL A 7 7.12 -15.07 1.61
N LYS A 8 7.42 -16.32 1.98
CA LYS A 8 7.61 -17.42 1.03
C LYS A 8 6.36 -17.69 0.19
N ILE A 9 5.15 -17.55 0.74
CA ILE A 9 3.90 -17.70 -0.03
C ILE A 9 3.89 -16.73 -1.22
N LEU A 10 4.32 -15.50 -1.01
CA LEU A 10 4.36 -14.48 -2.08
C LEU A 10 5.49 -14.73 -3.07
N THR A 11 6.70 -15.07 -2.58
CA THR A 11 7.83 -15.34 -3.48
C THR A 11 7.61 -16.57 -4.34
N ASP A 12 6.99 -17.61 -3.79
CA ASP A 12 6.63 -18.83 -4.55
C ASP A 12 5.60 -18.54 -5.66
N SER A 13 4.83 -17.46 -5.55
CA SER A 13 3.90 -17.00 -6.58
C SER A 13 4.56 -16.11 -7.66
N GLY A 14 5.86 -15.85 -7.55
CA GLY A 14 6.62 -15.05 -8.52
C GLY A 14 6.80 -13.57 -8.14
N ILE A 15 6.41 -13.18 -6.94
CA ILE A 15 6.65 -11.81 -6.44
C ILE A 15 8.12 -11.68 -6.03
N GLU A 16 8.74 -10.57 -6.41
CA GLU A 16 10.16 -10.31 -6.09
C GLU A 16 10.36 -10.26 -4.56
N PRO A 17 11.46 -10.85 -4.00
CA PRO A 17 11.64 -10.99 -2.56
C PRO A 17 11.57 -9.69 -1.76
N ASN A 18 12.11 -8.59 -2.26
CA ASN A 18 12.04 -7.31 -1.58
C ASN A 18 10.61 -6.77 -1.55
N GLU A 19 9.89 -6.89 -2.66
CA GLU A 19 8.47 -6.54 -2.76
C GLU A 19 7.63 -7.40 -1.81
N ALA A 20 7.84 -8.71 -1.81
CA ALA A 20 7.14 -9.64 -0.91
C ALA A 20 7.33 -9.28 0.57
N ASN A 21 8.55 -8.90 0.98
CA ASN A 21 8.82 -8.45 2.33
C ASN A 21 8.05 -7.15 2.68
N VAL A 22 8.02 -6.20 1.77
CA VAL A 22 7.25 -4.95 1.96
C VAL A 22 5.76 -5.24 2.06
N GLU A 23 5.23 -6.05 1.15
CA GLU A 23 3.81 -6.40 1.14
C GLU A 23 3.36 -7.13 2.42
N VAL A 24 4.16 -8.09 2.92
CA VAL A 24 3.83 -8.80 4.17
C VAL A 24 3.85 -7.83 5.37
N LYS A 25 4.79 -6.89 5.43
CA LYS A 25 4.80 -5.87 6.49
C LYS A 25 3.56 -4.99 6.45
N LEU A 26 3.11 -4.58 5.26
CA LEU A 26 1.87 -3.82 5.10
C LEU A 26 0.64 -4.62 5.55
N LEU A 27 0.58 -5.91 5.23
CA LEU A 27 -0.48 -6.79 5.70
C LEU A 27 -0.50 -6.92 7.22
N ILE A 28 0.68 -7.09 7.83
CA ILE A 28 0.81 -7.17 9.30
C ILE A 28 0.38 -5.87 9.96
N GLU A 29 0.82 -4.73 9.44
CA GLU A 29 0.45 -3.42 9.96
C GLU A 29 -1.06 -3.21 9.90
N HIS A 30 -1.67 -3.49 8.76
CA HIS A 30 -3.10 -3.25 8.54
C HIS A 30 -4.00 -4.25 9.27
N PHE A 31 -3.75 -5.56 9.13
CA PHE A 31 -4.64 -6.60 9.64
C PHE A 31 -4.29 -7.10 11.04
N ALA A 32 -3.02 -7.02 11.44
CA ALA A 32 -2.58 -7.44 12.76
C ALA A 32 -2.32 -6.28 13.72
N GLY A 33 -2.16 -5.06 13.22
CA GLY A 33 -1.97 -3.85 14.04
C GLY A 33 -0.57 -3.72 14.66
N TYR A 34 0.44 -4.36 14.07
CA TYR A 34 1.83 -4.25 14.52
C TYR A 34 2.62 -3.36 13.58
N SER A 35 3.29 -2.36 14.14
CA SER A 35 4.17 -1.47 13.37
C SER A 35 5.45 -2.17 12.92
N LEU A 36 6.14 -1.60 11.95
CA LEU A 36 7.47 -2.05 11.55
C LEU A 36 8.44 -2.08 12.74
N VAL A 37 8.33 -1.11 13.66
CA VAL A 37 9.15 -1.06 14.86
C VAL A 37 8.86 -2.25 15.77
N ASP A 38 7.59 -2.59 16.00
CA ASP A 38 7.22 -3.77 16.80
C ASP A 38 7.82 -5.06 16.23
N ILE A 39 7.83 -5.20 14.90
CA ILE A 39 8.40 -6.36 14.21
C ILE A 39 9.91 -6.40 14.39
N LEU A 40 10.61 -5.27 14.22
CA LEU A 40 12.06 -5.18 14.37
C LEU A 40 12.51 -5.38 15.82
N MET A 41 11.70 -4.97 16.78
CA MET A 41 11.92 -5.19 18.22
C MET A 41 11.66 -6.64 18.66
N GLY A 42 11.24 -7.51 17.76
CA GLY A 42 10.95 -8.92 18.06
C GLY A 42 9.71 -9.13 18.92
N LYS A 43 8.75 -8.21 18.89
CA LYS A 43 7.50 -8.34 19.63
C LYS A 43 6.77 -9.61 19.20
N LYS A 44 6.30 -10.38 20.17
CA LYS A 44 5.51 -11.60 19.89
C LYS A 44 4.20 -11.21 19.22
N LEU A 45 3.98 -11.76 18.04
CA LEU A 45 2.76 -11.54 17.27
C LEU A 45 1.67 -12.54 17.68
N ASP A 46 0.43 -12.08 17.65
CA ASP A 46 -0.73 -12.91 17.93
C ASP A 46 -0.96 -13.90 16.78
N GLU A 47 -1.06 -15.19 17.12
CA GLU A 47 -1.20 -16.27 16.11
C GLU A 47 -2.53 -16.17 15.32
N GLU A 48 -3.62 -15.74 15.94
CA GLU A 48 -4.91 -15.57 15.25
C GLU A 48 -4.82 -14.45 14.23
N LYS A 49 -4.17 -13.35 14.59
CA LYS A 49 -3.92 -12.23 13.66
C LYS A 49 -2.99 -12.61 12.52
N LEU A 50 -1.97 -13.42 12.80
CA LEU A 50 -1.08 -13.94 11.76
C LEU A 50 -1.80 -14.86 10.77
N LYS A 51 -2.79 -15.62 11.20
CA LYS A 51 -3.64 -16.42 10.29
C LYS A 51 -4.38 -15.53 9.29
N ILE A 52 -4.91 -14.39 9.74
CA ILE A 52 -5.56 -13.43 8.85
C ILE A 52 -4.57 -12.89 7.81
N VAL A 53 -3.38 -12.53 8.26
CA VAL A 53 -2.30 -12.07 7.36
C VAL A 53 -1.94 -13.15 6.33
N GLU A 54 -1.80 -14.40 6.77
CA GLU A 54 -1.54 -15.54 5.88
C GLU A 54 -2.64 -15.71 4.82
N GLU A 55 -3.91 -15.65 5.22
CA GLU A 55 -5.04 -15.74 4.29
C GLU A 55 -5.01 -14.63 3.24
N LYS A 56 -4.66 -13.40 3.65
CA LYS A 56 -4.51 -12.27 2.72
C LYS A 56 -3.32 -12.44 1.79
N ALA A 57 -2.20 -12.98 2.29
CA ALA A 57 -1.04 -13.30 1.46
C ALA A 57 -1.36 -14.41 0.44
N LYS A 58 -2.11 -15.44 0.83
CA LYS A 58 -2.60 -16.49 -0.08
C LYS A 58 -3.53 -15.92 -1.14
N LEU A 59 -4.42 -15.01 -0.77
CA LEU A 59 -5.29 -14.31 -1.72
C LEU A 59 -4.48 -13.52 -2.75
N ARG A 60 -3.48 -12.75 -2.30
CA ARG A 60 -2.55 -12.01 -3.15
C ARG A 60 -1.81 -12.93 -4.12
N ALA A 61 -1.24 -14.02 -3.60
CA ALA A 61 -0.50 -15.01 -4.39
C ALA A 61 -1.38 -15.69 -5.45
N LYS A 62 -2.63 -16.01 -5.10
CA LYS A 62 -3.57 -16.71 -5.99
C LYS A 62 -4.16 -15.82 -7.08
N THR A 63 -4.52 -14.59 -6.73
CA THR A 63 -5.27 -13.69 -7.61
C THR A 63 -4.42 -12.68 -8.33
N HIS A 64 -3.17 -12.47 -7.87
CA HIS A 64 -2.28 -11.37 -8.29
C HIS A 64 -2.91 -9.97 -8.15
N GLN A 65 -3.98 -9.86 -7.36
CA GLN A 65 -4.60 -8.59 -7.03
C GLN A 65 -3.59 -7.69 -6.30
N PRO A 66 -3.43 -6.41 -6.69
CA PRO A 66 -2.51 -5.50 -6.03
C PRO A 66 -2.74 -5.44 -4.52
N ILE A 67 -1.67 -5.35 -3.74
CA ILE A 67 -1.77 -5.33 -2.27
C ILE A 67 -2.61 -4.17 -1.77
N GLN A 68 -2.57 -3.02 -2.43
CA GLN A 68 -3.38 -1.85 -2.09
C GLN A 68 -4.89 -2.12 -2.23
N HIS A 69 -5.29 -2.93 -3.22
CA HIS A 69 -6.69 -3.33 -3.35
C HIS A 69 -7.13 -4.30 -2.24
N ILE A 70 -6.24 -5.15 -1.75
CA ILE A 70 -6.52 -6.06 -0.63
C ILE A 70 -6.64 -5.28 0.68
N ILE A 71 -5.78 -4.30 0.89
CA ILE A 71 -5.80 -3.41 2.06
C ILE A 71 -6.94 -2.39 1.96
N GLY A 72 -7.26 -1.91 0.76
CA GLY A 72 -8.28 -0.90 0.50
C GLY A 72 -7.78 0.55 0.52
N PHE A 73 -6.49 0.75 0.70
CA PHE A 73 -5.86 2.07 0.75
C PHE A 73 -4.55 2.10 -0.03
N ALA A 74 -4.22 3.27 -0.56
CA ALA A 74 -2.91 3.60 -1.09
C ALA A 74 -2.41 4.89 -0.44
N ASP A 75 -1.12 4.93 -0.10
CA ASP A 75 -0.48 6.14 0.38
C ASP A 75 -0.04 7.01 -0.81
N PHE A 76 -0.34 8.30 -0.72
CA PHE A 76 0.07 9.28 -1.72
C PHE A 76 0.25 10.65 -1.06
N MET A 77 1.41 11.28 -1.23
CA MET A 77 1.76 12.57 -0.60
C MET A 77 1.54 12.58 0.92
N GLY A 78 1.77 11.44 1.60
CA GLY A 78 1.58 11.29 3.03
C GLY A 78 0.13 11.09 3.48
N GLU A 79 -0.82 11.04 2.57
CA GLU A 79 -2.24 10.81 2.85
C GLU A 79 -2.69 9.43 2.37
N LYS A 80 -3.74 8.89 3.00
CA LYS A 80 -4.34 7.60 2.61
C LYS A 80 -5.56 7.83 1.74
N PHE A 81 -5.53 7.23 0.55
CA PHE A 81 -6.65 7.27 -0.40
C PHE A 81 -7.31 5.92 -0.51
N VAL A 82 -8.63 5.87 -0.41
CA VAL A 82 -9.41 4.65 -0.62
C VAL A 82 -9.26 4.22 -2.07
N VAL A 83 -8.88 2.97 -2.28
CA VAL A 83 -8.73 2.37 -3.61
C VAL A 83 -9.42 1.01 -3.66
N ASN A 84 -9.89 0.64 -4.86
CA ASN A 84 -10.47 -0.67 -5.17
C ASN A 84 -10.18 -1.00 -6.64
N SER A 85 -10.76 -2.08 -7.15
CA SER A 85 -10.57 -2.52 -8.54
C SER A 85 -11.06 -1.52 -9.60
N ASP A 86 -11.84 -0.50 -9.22
CA ASP A 86 -12.46 0.46 -10.16
C ASP A 86 -11.59 1.69 -10.39
N VAL A 87 -10.52 1.88 -9.62
CA VAL A 87 -9.63 3.04 -9.73
C VAL A 87 -8.18 2.60 -9.93
N LEU A 88 -7.43 3.42 -10.66
CA LEU A 88 -5.99 3.27 -10.77
C LEU A 88 -5.33 3.61 -9.41
N ILE A 89 -4.47 2.72 -8.93
CA ILE A 89 -3.69 2.97 -7.72
C ILE A 89 -2.74 4.15 -7.95
N PRO A 90 -2.73 5.16 -7.06
CA PRO A 90 -1.76 6.26 -7.15
C PRO A 90 -0.32 5.74 -7.21
N ARG A 91 0.47 6.30 -8.11
CA ARG A 91 1.88 5.94 -8.30
C ARG A 91 2.80 7.01 -7.72
N ASP A 92 3.92 6.60 -7.18
CA ASP A 92 4.89 7.49 -6.54
C ASP A 92 5.42 8.57 -7.49
N GLU A 93 5.62 8.23 -8.75
CA GLU A 93 6.08 9.19 -9.77
C GLU A 93 5.09 10.34 -9.99
N THR A 94 3.80 10.11 -9.76
CA THR A 94 2.76 11.14 -9.87
C THR A 94 2.89 12.20 -8.78
N GLU A 95 3.52 11.90 -7.65
CA GLU A 95 3.82 12.89 -6.62
C GLU A 95 4.72 14.03 -7.13
N ILE A 96 5.61 13.74 -8.07
CA ILE A 96 6.48 14.75 -8.70
C ILE A 96 5.62 15.78 -9.44
N LEU A 97 4.62 15.31 -10.19
CA LEU A 97 3.67 16.17 -10.88
C LEU A 97 2.90 17.06 -9.89
N VAL A 98 2.40 16.47 -8.82
CA VAL A 98 1.62 17.20 -7.79
C VAL A 98 2.47 18.27 -7.11
N ARG A 99 3.71 17.95 -6.72
CA ARG A 99 4.64 18.94 -6.14
C ARG A 99 4.89 20.10 -7.08
N LYS A 100 5.07 19.82 -8.38
CA LYS A 100 5.26 20.86 -9.39
C LYS A 100 4.01 21.72 -9.58
N ALA A 101 2.84 21.11 -9.59
CA ALA A 101 1.57 21.82 -9.67
C ALA A 101 1.37 22.75 -8.46
N ILE A 102 1.65 22.27 -7.25
CA ILE A 102 1.57 23.10 -6.01
C ILE A 102 2.52 24.31 -6.12
N GLU A 103 3.75 24.10 -6.57
CA GLU A 103 4.71 25.20 -6.77
C GLU A 103 4.17 26.25 -7.75
N LEU A 104 3.63 25.83 -8.89
CA LEU A 104 3.07 26.74 -9.90
C LEU A 104 1.84 27.51 -9.36
N ILE A 105 0.97 26.83 -8.63
CA ILE A 105 -0.21 27.44 -8.01
C ILE A 105 0.22 28.54 -7.03
N LYS A 106 1.18 28.25 -6.16
CA LYS A 106 1.69 29.22 -5.18
C LYS A 106 2.38 30.40 -5.84
N ASN A 107 3.28 30.15 -6.80
CA ASN A 107 4.07 31.20 -7.44
C ASN A 107 3.22 32.15 -8.30
N ASN A 108 2.15 31.66 -8.89
CA ASN A 108 1.24 32.45 -9.74
C ASN A 108 -0.05 32.86 -9.06
N ASN A 109 -0.24 32.48 -7.79
CA ASN A 109 -1.44 32.76 -7.01
C ASN A 109 -2.76 32.31 -7.71
N TYR A 110 -2.71 31.15 -8.37
CA TYR A 110 -3.89 30.55 -8.99
C TYR A 110 -4.91 30.15 -7.94
N LYS A 111 -6.20 30.41 -8.23
CA LYS A 111 -7.32 30.15 -7.30
C LYS A 111 -8.21 28.98 -7.72
N ILE A 112 -8.08 28.54 -8.95
CA ILE A 112 -8.90 27.47 -9.52
C ILE A 112 -7.97 26.46 -10.19
N ALA A 113 -8.19 25.19 -9.92
CA ALA A 113 -7.54 24.05 -10.58
C ALA A 113 -8.60 23.04 -10.99
N LEU A 114 -8.36 22.36 -12.10
CA LEU A 114 -9.18 21.26 -12.59
C LEU A 114 -8.34 20.00 -12.69
N ASP A 115 -8.78 18.96 -11.99
CA ASP A 115 -8.25 17.61 -12.13
C ASP A 115 -9.21 16.78 -12.99
N MET A 116 -8.89 16.66 -14.29
CA MET A 116 -9.70 15.89 -15.23
C MET A 116 -9.33 14.41 -15.18
N CYS A 117 -10.35 13.54 -15.14
CA CYS A 117 -10.19 12.09 -14.97
C CYS A 117 -9.52 11.76 -13.63
N THR A 118 -10.02 12.34 -12.56
CA THR A 118 -9.41 12.35 -11.21
C THR A 118 -9.14 10.95 -10.62
N GLY A 119 -9.84 9.90 -11.04
CA GLY A 119 -9.67 8.53 -10.53
C GLY A 119 -9.95 8.45 -9.03
N SER A 120 -8.90 8.14 -8.23
CA SER A 120 -9.00 8.10 -6.77
C SER A 120 -9.12 9.47 -6.11
N GLY A 121 -8.93 10.56 -6.86
CA GLY A 121 -8.88 11.92 -6.33
C GLY A 121 -7.53 12.31 -5.74
N CYS A 122 -6.48 11.51 -5.89
CA CYS A 122 -5.19 11.73 -5.23
C CYS A 122 -4.45 12.98 -5.71
N ILE A 123 -4.67 13.43 -6.96
CA ILE A 123 -4.07 14.65 -7.51
C ILE A 123 -4.81 15.89 -6.99
N ALA A 124 -6.13 15.82 -6.90
CA ALA A 124 -6.95 16.93 -6.42
C ALA A 124 -6.71 17.28 -4.95
#